data_1c24dca3aab42894963758a009b1602a
#
_entry.id   1c24dca3aab42894963758a009b1602a
#
_cell.length_a   1.000
_cell.length_b   1.000
_cell.length_c   1.000
_cell.angle_alpha   90.00
_cell.angle_beta   90.00
_cell.angle_gamma   90.00
#
_symmetry.space_group_name_H-M   'P 1'
#
loop_
_entity.id
_entity.type
_entity.pdbx_description
1 polymer ?
#
loop_
_entity_poly.entity_id
_entity_poly.type
_entity_poly.pdbx_seq_one_letter_code
_entity_poly.pdbx_strand_id
1 'polypeptide(L)'
;MMWFTADLHLGDTNILHDMDRPFGSVEEMNRKVIDAINECVAADDHLYILGDFTYRLPLAEAVRLRERIECKNVTLIRGNHDGDWEDPDTPQIWEDVRDYLEIAPGYAKGHRLVMSHYPM
;
A
#
# COMPACT_ATOMS: atom_id res chain seq x y z
N MET A 1 -11.58 11.84 2.93
CA MET A 1 -10.44 12.31 2.09
C MET A 1 -9.77 11.12 1.43
N MET A 2 -9.22 11.33 0.27
CA MET A 2 -8.50 10.29 -0.48
C MET A 2 -7.00 10.55 -0.39
N TRP A 3 -6.24 9.48 -0.15
CA TRP A 3 -4.79 9.51 -0.04
C TRP A 3 -4.20 8.49 -0.99
N PHE A 4 -3.01 8.78 -1.52
CA PHE A 4 -2.31 7.91 -2.47
C PHE A 4 -0.86 7.73 -2.03
N THR A 5 -0.38 6.51 -2.11
CA THR A 5 1.03 6.18 -1.87
C THR A 5 1.43 5.02 -2.76
N ALA A 6 2.72 4.81 -2.93
CA ALA A 6 3.24 3.75 -3.79
C ALA A 6 4.60 3.27 -3.30
N ASP A 7 4.96 2.04 -3.68
CA ASP A 7 6.29 1.47 -3.51
C ASP A 7 6.79 1.54 -2.06
N LEU A 8 5.95 1.16 -1.11
CA LEU A 8 6.33 1.15 0.30
C LEU A 8 7.45 0.15 0.57
N HIS A 9 7.45 -1.00 -0.10
CA HIS A 9 8.44 -2.06 0.02
C HIS A 9 8.70 -2.49 1.47
N LEU A 10 7.64 -2.63 2.25
CA LEU A 10 7.76 -3.06 3.64
C LEU A 10 8.43 -4.43 3.69
N GLY A 11 9.39 -4.57 4.58
CA GLY A 11 10.17 -5.80 4.72
C GLY A 11 11.34 -5.93 3.76
N ASP A 12 11.57 -4.97 2.88
CA ASP A 12 12.64 -5.01 1.89
C ASP A 12 13.95 -4.50 2.50
N THR A 13 14.82 -5.42 2.89
CA THR A 13 16.13 -5.06 3.43
C THR A 13 17.07 -4.46 2.38
N ASN A 14 16.89 -4.83 1.12
CA ASN A 14 17.77 -4.35 0.05
C ASN A 14 17.53 -2.87 -0.25
N ILE A 15 16.31 -2.40 -0.15
CA ILE A 15 15.99 -1.01 -0.48
C ILE A 15 16.62 -0.02 0.51
N LEU A 16 16.94 -0.46 1.73
CA LEU A 16 17.66 0.37 2.70
C LEU A 16 19.04 0.76 2.18
N HIS A 17 19.70 -0.14 1.47
CA HIS A 17 21.03 0.09 0.92
C HIS A 17 20.97 0.70 -0.48
N ASP A 18 20.12 0.16 -1.34
CA ASP A 18 20.07 0.53 -2.76
C ASP A 18 19.49 1.93 -2.97
N MET A 19 18.57 2.35 -2.10
CA MET A 19 17.87 3.63 -2.22
C MET A 19 18.22 4.61 -1.11
N ASP A 20 19.25 4.32 -0.32
CA ASP A 20 19.72 5.17 0.79
C ASP A 20 18.59 5.63 1.71
N ARG A 21 17.65 4.77 2.03
CA ARG A 21 16.60 5.11 2.96
C ARG A 21 17.17 5.34 4.36
N PRO A 22 16.76 6.41 5.05
CA PRO A 22 17.42 6.85 6.32
C PRO A 22 16.93 6.06 7.54
N PHE A 23 17.01 4.73 7.49
CA PHE A 23 16.57 3.86 8.60
C PHE A 23 17.69 2.90 8.96
N GLY A 24 17.80 2.60 10.26
CA GLY A 24 18.82 1.69 10.76
C GLY A 24 18.49 0.22 10.58
N SER A 25 17.20 -0.13 10.36
CA SER A 25 16.76 -1.50 10.17
C SER A 25 15.45 -1.52 9.38
N VAL A 26 15.09 -2.71 8.86
CA VAL A 26 13.83 -2.88 8.16
C VAL A 26 12.63 -2.72 9.11
N GLU A 27 12.76 -3.15 10.35
CA GLU A 27 11.71 -2.98 11.36
C GLU A 27 11.48 -1.50 11.66
N GLU A 28 12.53 -0.71 11.76
CA GLU A 28 12.42 0.73 11.93
C GLU A 28 11.76 1.38 10.72
N MET A 29 12.15 0.97 9.51
CA MET A 29 11.54 1.45 8.28
C MET A 29 10.04 1.15 8.27
N ASN A 30 9.66 -0.08 8.52
CA ASN A 30 8.26 -0.49 8.53
C ASN A 30 7.46 0.33 9.54
N ARG A 31 7.98 0.48 10.74
CA ARG A 31 7.31 1.24 11.80
C ARG A 31 7.12 2.69 11.42
N LYS A 32 8.17 3.35 10.92
CA LYS A 32 8.11 4.78 10.60
C LYS A 32 7.21 5.06 9.40
N VAL A 33 7.23 4.18 8.40
CA VAL A 33 6.32 4.31 7.24
C VAL A 33 4.87 4.17 7.69
N ILE A 34 4.57 3.17 8.50
CA ILE A 34 3.21 2.94 9.00
C ILE A 34 2.76 4.09 9.91
N ASP A 35 3.64 4.55 10.81
CA ASP A 35 3.32 5.67 11.70
C ASP A 35 3.02 6.94 10.90
N ALA A 36 3.79 7.21 9.85
CA ALA A 36 3.56 8.37 8.98
C ALA A 36 2.19 8.27 8.27
N ILE A 37 1.82 7.08 7.81
CA ILE A 37 0.50 6.86 7.21
C ILE A 37 -0.59 7.14 8.25
N ASN A 38 -0.44 6.60 9.45
CA ASN A 38 -1.45 6.76 10.50
C ASN A 38 -1.57 8.21 11.00
N GLU A 39 -0.50 8.99 10.91
CA GLU A 39 -0.56 10.43 11.23
C GLU A 39 -1.36 11.22 10.20
N CYS A 40 -1.30 10.84 8.94
CA CYS A 40 -1.94 11.58 7.84
C CYS A 40 -3.33 11.09 7.53
N VAL A 41 -3.56 9.79 7.54
CA VAL A 41 -4.77 9.17 7.02
C VAL A 41 -5.70 8.82 8.19
N ALA A 42 -6.89 9.41 8.21
CA ALA A 42 -7.89 9.12 9.24
C ALA A 42 -8.50 7.72 9.01
N ALA A 43 -9.09 7.16 10.08
CA ALA A 43 -9.66 5.81 10.02
C ALA A 43 -10.77 5.67 8.97
N ASP A 44 -11.51 6.73 8.70
CA ASP A 44 -12.61 6.76 7.74
C ASP A 44 -12.24 7.34 6.38
N ASP A 45 -10.98 7.74 6.19
CA ASP A 45 -10.48 8.15 4.88
C ASP A 45 -10.33 6.94 3.97
N HIS A 46 -10.03 7.18 2.69
CA HIS A 46 -9.73 6.11 1.74
C HIS A 46 -8.27 6.22 1.29
N LEU A 47 -7.51 5.16 1.49
CA LEU A 47 -6.10 5.08 1.10
C LEU A 47 -5.95 4.16 -0.11
N TYR A 48 -5.28 4.64 -1.13
CA TYR A 48 -4.90 3.85 -2.31
C TYR A 48 -3.40 3.60 -2.26
N ILE A 49 -3.01 2.32 -2.26
CA ILE A 49 -1.60 1.91 -2.33
C ILE A 49 -1.32 1.42 -3.74
N LEU A 50 -0.47 2.14 -4.47
CA LEU A 50 -0.17 1.86 -5.87
C LEU A 50 1.05 0.95 -6.00
N GLY A 51 0.85 -0.30 -5.59
CA GLY A 51 1.83 -1.36 -5.81
C GLY A 51 2.92 -1.47 -4.76
N ASP A 52 3.48 -2.66 -4.67
CA ASP A 52 4.63 -3.03 -3.84
C ASP A 52 4.46 -2.60 -2.38
N PHE A 53 3.32 -3.00 -1.78
CA PHE A 53 3.07 -2.80 -0.37
C PHE A 53 4.15 -3.49 0.47
N THR A 54 4.44 -4.76 0.14
CA THR A 54 5.52 -5.52 0.76
C THR A 54 6.47 -6.05 -0.30
N TYR A 55 7.63 -6.51 0.13
CA TYR A 55 8.64 -7.11 -0.74
C TYR A 55 8.99 -8.51 -0.24
N ARG A 56 8.54 -9.53 -0.98
CA ARG A 56 8.85 -10.94 -0.73
C ARG A 56 8.57 -11.41 0.70
N LEU A 57 7.58 -10.82 1.35
CA LEU A 57 7.15 -11.28 2.68
C LEU A 57 6.11 -12.38 2.55
N PRO A 58 6.09 -13.33 3.50
CA PRO A 58 4.95 -14.24 3.62
C PRO A 58 3.66 -13.45 3.81
N LEU A 59 2.55 -13.94 3.25
CA LEU A 59 1.26 -13.25 3.35
C LEU A 59 0.83 -12.99 4.80
N ALA A 60 1.15 -13.91 5.71
CA ALA A 60 0.81 -13.73 7.12
C ALA A 60 1.49 -12.48 7.72
N GLU A 61 2.74 -12.22 7.34
CA GLU A 61 3.45 -11.01 7.80
C GLU A 61 2.91 -9.76 7.13
N ALA A 62 2.57 -9.82 5.85
CA ALA A 62 1.93 -8.72 5.15
C ALA A 62 0.58 -8.37 5.80
N VAL A 63 -0.20 -9.35 6.22
CA VAL A 63 -1.45 -9.14 6.95
C VAL A 63 -1.19 -8.39 8.26
N ARG A 64 -0.17 -8.77 9.01
CA ARG A 64 0.16 -8.08 10.27
C ARG A 64 0.52 -6.62 10.03
N LEU A 65 1.30 -6.34 9.00
CA LEU A 65 1.66 -4.96 8.65
C LEU A 65 0.44 -4.15 8.24
N ARG A 66 -0.46 -4.74 7.45
CA ARG A 66 -1.70 -4.09 7.05
C ARG A 66 -2.57 -3.75 8.26
N GLU A 67 -2.65 -4.66 9.23
CA GLU A 67 -3.45 -4.44 10.44
C GLU A 67 -2.94 -3.28 11.30
N ARG A 68 -1.66 -2.93 11.19
CA ARG A 68 -1.09 -1.78 11.88
C ARG A 68 -1.48 -0.44 11.25
N ILE A 69 -1.97 -0.44 10.03
CA ILE A 69 -2.53 0.75 9.38
C ILE A 69 -3.96 0.92 9.88
N GLU A 70 -4.24 2.05 10.51
CA GLU A 70 -5.53 2.31 11.16
C GLU A 70 -6.66 2.56 10.17
N CYS A 71 -6.36 3.07 8.99
CA CYS A 71 -7.35 3.29 7.94
C CYS A 71 -7.98 1.96 7.54
N LYS A 72 -9.31 1.90 7.53
CA LYS A 72 -10.05 0.69 7.21
C LYS A 72 -10.31 0.52 5.71
N ASN A 73 -10.41 1.62 4.99
CA ASN A 73 -10.73 1.61 3.56
C ASN A 73 -9.46 1.73 2.75
N VAL A 74 -8.77 0.62 2.54
CA VAL A 74 -7.52 0.58 1.79
C VAL A 74 -7.71 -0.26 0.53
N THR A 75 -7.47 0.34 -0.62
CA THR A 75 -7.45 -0.34 -1.91
C THR A 75 -6.02 -0.57 -2.34
N LEU A 76 -5.69 -1.81 -2.66
CA LEU A 76 -4.38 -2.18 -3.19
C LEU A 76 -4.44 -2.28 -4.71
N ILE A 77 -3.61 -1.51 -5.38
CA ILE A 77 -3.31 -1.69 -6.80
C ILE A 77 -2.04 -2.54 -6.84
N ARG A 78 -2.14 -3.78 -7.31
CA ARG A 78 -1.04 -4.74 -7.19
C ARG A 78 0.19 -4.32 -7.97
N GLY A 79 1.34 -4.42 -7.31
CA GLY A 79 2.64 -4.33 -7.94
C GLY A 79 3.24 -5.70 -8.17
N ASN A 80 4.42 -5.72 -8.77
CA ASN A 80 5.11 -6.97 -9.12
C ASN A 80 5.67 -7.73 -7.91
N HIS A 81 5.74 -7.10 -6.74
CA HIS A 81 6.24 -7.74 -5.52
C HIS A 81 5.15 -8.04 -4.49
N ASP A 82 3.91 -7.72 -4.80
CA ASP A 82 2.79 -8.06 -3.93
C ASP A 82 2.43 -9.54 -4.09
N GLY A 83 1.95 -10.14 -3.00
CA GLY A 83 1.57 -11.53 -3.01
C GLY A 83 0.22 -11.77 -3.70
N ASP A 84 -0.21 -13.03 -3.68
CA ASP A 84 -1.48 -13.44 -4.28
C ASP A 84 -2.64 -13.13 -3.33
N TRP A 85 -3.14 -11.92 -3.41
CA TRP A 85 -4.26 -11.46 -2.62
C TRP A 85 -5.62 -11.89 -3.17
N GLU A 86 -5.64 -12.50 -4.35
CA GLU A 86 -6.87 -13.03 -4.96
C GLU A 86 -7.15 -14.47 -4.60
N ASP A 87 -6.18 -15.17 -4.00
CA ASP A 87 -6.39 -16.54 -3.54
C ASP A 87 -7.53 -16.57 -2.50
N PRO A 88 -8.55 -17.43 -2.68
CA PRO A 88 -9.66 -17.51 -1.73
C PRO A 88 -9.25 -17.84 -0.30
N ASP A 89 -8.10 -18.51 -0.12
CA ASP A 89 -7.59 -18.86 1.20
C ASP A 89 -6.82 -17.72 1.87
N THR A 90 -6.57 -16.63 1.16
CA THR A 90 -5.89 -15.45 1.69
C THR A 90 -6.87 -14.57 2.48
N PRO A 91 -6.50 -14.08 3.68
CA PRO A 91 -7.38 -13.17 4.41
C PRO A 91 -7.75 -11.93 3.61
N GLN A 92 -9.01 -11.54 3.69
CA GLN A 92 -9.55 -10.37 2.97
C GLN A 92 -9.34 -9.12 3.82
N ILE A 93 -8.15 -8.53 3.73
CA ILE A 93 -7.76 -7.37 4.52
C ILE A 93 -7.83 -6.05 3.74
N TRP A 94 -8.05 -6.14 2.44
CA TRP A 94 -8.15 -4.97 1.56
C TRP A 94 -9.61 -4.70 1.23
N GLU A 95 -9.98 -3.43 1.15
CA GLU A 95 -11.30 -3.05 0.66
C GLU A 95 -11.49 -3.52 -0.78
N ASP A 96 -10.43 -3.41 -1.59
CA ASP A 96 -10.40 -3.90 -2.95
C ASP A 96 -8.96 -4.18 -3.36
N VAL A 97 -8.77 -5.13 -4.29
CA VAL A 97 -7.47 -5.44 -4.90
C VAL A 97 -7.65 -5.40 -6.40
N ARG A 98 -6.92 -4.53 -7.07
CA ARG A 98 -7.02 -4.32 -8.52
C ARG A 98 -5.65 -4.23 -9.16
N ASP A 99 -5.55 -4.57 -10.44
CA ASP A 99 -4.34 -4.31 -11.24
C ASP A 99 -4.38 -2.90 -11.83
N TYR A 100 -5.59 -2.38 -12.01
CA TYR A 100 -5.86 -1.10 -12.62
C TYR A 100 -7.17 -0.57 -12.04
N LEU A 101 -7.22 0.73 -11.79
CA LEU A 101 -8.44 1.36 -11.29
C LEU A 101 -8.60 2.76 -11.90
N GLU A 102 -9.82 3.05 -12.31
CA GLU A 102 -10.19 4.35 -12.83
C GLU A 102 -11.36 4.88 -12.02
N ILE A 103 -11.21 6.08 -11.46
CA ILE A 103 -12.26 6.71 -10.67
C ILE A 103 -12.54 8.12 -11.18
N ALA A 104 -13.75 8.61 -10.92
CA ALA A 104 -14.15 9.98 -11.21
C ALA A 104 -14.41 10.71 -9.89
N PRO A 105 -13.35 11.24 -9.24
CA PRO A 105 -13.51 11.88 -7.94
C PRO A 105 -14.31 13.18 -8.05
N GLY A 106 -15.16 13.45 -7.06
CA GLY A 106 -16.02 14.61 -7.07
C GLY A 106 -15.29 15.94 -7.10
N TYR A 107 -14.06 16.00 -6.55
CA TYR A 107 -13.27 17.23 -6.56
C TYR A 107 -12.63 17.55 -7.93
N ALA A 108 -12.59 16.57 -8.82
CA ALA A 108 -11.98 16.72 -10.14
C ALA A 108 -13.04 16.53 -11.22
N LYS A 109 -14.08 17.36 -11.17
CA LYS A 109 -15.25 17.27 -12.03
C LYS A 109 -14.86 17.26 -13.52
N GLY A 110 -15.37 16.28 -14.25
CA GLY A 110 -15.06 16.11 -15.67
C GLY A 110 -13.75 15.40 -15.95
N HIS A 111 -13.00 15.01 -14.91
CA HIS A 111 -11.73 14.30 -15.04
C HIS A 111 -11.81 12.93 -14.40
N ARG A 112 -10.96 12.03 -14.84
CA ARG A 112 -10.81 10.70 -14.27
C ARG A 112 -9.42 10.52 -13.72
N LEU A 113 -9.32 9.84 -12.56
CA LEU A 113 -8.06 9.38 -12.01
C LEU A 113 -7.83 7.94 -12.43
N VAL A 114 -6.66 7.69 -13.01
CA VAL A 114 -6.24 6.36 -13.41
C VAL A 114 -5.10 5.92 -12.50
N MET A 115 -5.24 4.73 -11.91
CA MET A 115 -4.25 4.18 -11.01
C MET A 115 -3.71 2.87 -11.55
N SER A 116 -2.38 2.78 -11.64
CA SER A 116 -1.67 1.59 -12.04
C SER A 116 -0.29 1.60 -11.42
N HIS A 117 0.25 0.42 -11.07
CA HIS A 117 1.63 0.30 -10.60
C HIS A 117 2.62 0.48 -11.76
N TYR A 118 2.24 0.05 -12.95
CA TYR A 118 3.09 0.10 -14.13
C TYR A 118 2.81 1.35 -14.97
N PRO A 119 3.82 1.87 -15.68
CA PRO A 119 3.61 2.97 -16.62
C PRO A 119 2.59 2.60 -17.69
N MET A 120 1.81 3.57 -18.09
CA MET A 120 0.76 3.38 -19.11
C MET A 120 1.15 4.03 -20.42
#